data_67bbe07fac4935b02e9c2226331d7433
#
_entry.id   67bbe07fac4935b02e9c2226331d7433
#
_cell.length_a   1.000
_cell.length_b   1.000
_cell.length_c   1.000
_cell.angle_alpha   90.00
_cell.angle_beta   90.00
_cell.angle_gamma   90.00
#
_symmetry.space_group_name_H-M   'P 1'
#
loop_
_entity.id
_entity.type
_entity.pdbx_description
1 polymer ?
#
loop_
_entity_poly.entity_id
_entity_poly.type
_entity_poly.pdbx_seq_one_letter_code
_entity_poly.pdbx_strand_id
1 'polypeptide(L)'
;MLGCCCFFSSFSESLEDALLLYKRVTEQYKNEDILTVVRSLIPHNVVLQTKKDGNIISLLKWFKNDFMKWTQKAPVCEKCVNVISSYNSSGYSNRSVSPPPPPPMQAQVIIGDSWKMRKVEVFKCSNCNYEYTFPRYGEILKIAEAKTGRCSEWSILFGAILSSIDIEARIVHDFLDHCWNEAKLILDGKWIHIDSTLTYPTSLNHPYYYEESWGKKYEYVLAFTADKVEDVTKRYTQRWEDIQQRRHKNNNKKNATITNLAKFYSDI
;
A
#
# COMPACT_ATOMS: atom_id res chain seq x y z
N MET A 1 -18.68 3.83 1.41
CA MET A 1 -17.50 4.51 1.93
C MET A 1 -16.53 3.44 2.45
N LEU A 2 -15.63 2.97 1.60
CA LEU A 2 -14.63 1.96 1.96
C LEU A 2 -13.32 2.69 2.21
N GLY A 3 -13.14 3.17 3.44
CA GLY A 3 -11.86 3.69 3.89
C GLY A 3 -10.79 2.63 3.70
N CYS A 4 -9.78 2.93 2.90
CA CYS A 4 -8.59 2.12 2.77
C CYS A 4 -7.85 2.16 4.11
N CYS A 5 -8.07 1.17 4.96
CA CYS A 5 -7.45 1.16 6.27
C CYS A 5 -6.25 0.21 6.25
N CYS A 6 -5.09 0.76 6.10
CA CYS A 6 -3.92 0.17 6.68
C CYS A 6 -4.04 0.34 8.19
N PHE A 7 -4.47 -0.67 8.92
CA PHE A 7 -4.34 -0.64 10.36
C PHE A 7 -2.86 -0.77 10.71
N PHE A 8 -2.26 0.37 11.02
CA PHE A 8 -1.37 0.42 12.15
C PHE A 8 -2.28 0.40 13.38
N SER A 9 -2.81 -0.77 13.71
CA SER A 9 -3.63 -0.92 14.90
C SER A 9 -2.74 -0.72 16.10
N SER A 10 -3.03 0.28 16.92
CA SER A 10 -2.66 0.50 18.32
C SER A 10 -1.18 0.43 18.75
N PHE A 11 -0.26 -0.02 17.94
CA PHE A 11 1.15 0.32 18.02
C PHE A 11 1.38 1.48 17.04
N SER A 12 1.58 2.68 17.55
CA SER A 12 2.22 3.74 16.79
C SER A 12 3.57 3.14 16.35
N GLU A 13 3.69 2.67 15.11
CA GLU A 13 5.02 2.52 14.53
C GLU A 13 5.68 3.85 14.79
N SER A 14 6.80 3.85 15.52
CA SER A 14 7.51 5.09 15.74
C SER A 14 7.84 5.64 14.38
N LEU A 15 7.91 6.94 14.23
CA LEU A 15 8.36 7.55 12.98
C LEU A 15 9.70 6.92 12.54
N GLU A 16 10.54 6.52 13.49
CA GLU A 16 11.82 5.85 13.29
C GLU A 16 11.66 4.47 12.63
N ASP A 17 10.70 3.66 13.06
CA ASP A 17 10.42 2.35 12.44
C ASP A 17 9.96 2.52 10.98
N ALA A 18 9.12 3.52 10.73
CA ALA A 18 8.68 3.83 9.36
C ALA A 18 9.84 4.32 8.49
N LEU A 19 10.72 5.16 9.04
CA LEU A 19 11.92 5.64 8.34
C LEU A 19 12.84 4.49 7.98
N LEU A 20 13.15 3.60 8.94
CA LEU A 20 13.96 2.43 8.70
C LEU A 20 13.35 1.49 7.66
N LEU A 21 12.05 1.19 7.79
CA LEU A 21 11.34 0.34 6.83
C LEU A 21 11.46 0.88 5.40
N TYR A 22 11.06 2.14 5.19
CA TYR A 22 10.99 2.70 3.83
C TYR A 22 12.38 2.94 3.23
N LYS A 23 13.41 3.21 4.04
CA LYS A 23 14.78 3.20 3.57
C LYS A 23 15.15 1.84 3.01
N ARG A 24 14.99 0.77 3.80
CA ARG A 24 15.30 -0.61 3.39
C ARG A 24 14.50 -1.07 2.18
N VAL A 25 13.23 -0.67 2.09
CA VAL A 25 12.38 -0.96 0.94
C VAL A 25 12.88 -0.25 -0.32
N THR A 26 13.18 1.04 -0.23
CA THR A 26 13.60 1.82 -1.40
C THR A 26 15.05 1.55 -1.83
N GLU A 27 15.91 1.04 -0.93
CA GLU A 27 17.20 0.47 -1.30
C GLU A 27 17.06 -0.71 -2.28
N GLN A 28 16.01 -1.53 -2.14
CA GLN A 28 15.74 -2.63 -3.08
C GLN A 28 15.42 -2.11 -4.50
N TYR A 29 14.96 -0.86 -4.66
CA TYR A 29 14.70 -0.25 -5.99
C TYR A 29 15.99 0.05 -6.77
N LYS A 30 17.15 -0.11 -6.14
CA LYS A 30 18.48 0.02 -6.78
C LYS A 30 19.16 -1.34 -7.01
N ASN A 31 18.54 -2.44 -6.61
CA ASN A 31 19.11 -3.78 -6.73
C ASN A 31 18.71 -4.38 -8.09
N GLU A 32 19.67 -4.49 -9.00
CA GLU A 32 19.46 -4.96 -10.37
C GLU A 32 18.91 -6.40 -10.44
N ASP A 33 19.31 -7.28 -9.53
CA ASP A 33 18.80 -8.66 -9.48
C ASP A 33 17.29 -8.67 -9.16
N ILE A 34 16.89 -7.86 -8.18
CA ILE A 34 15.47 -7.70 -7.81
C ILE A 34 14.70 -7.08 -8.98
N LEU A 35 15.22 -6.00 -9.56
CA LEU A 35 14.56 -5.29 -10.66
C LEU A 35 14.42 -6.17 -11.91
N THR A 36 15.42 -7.00 -12.19
CA THR A 36 15.36 -7.97 -13.31
C THR A 36 14.21 -8.96 -13.11
N VAL A 37 14.09 -9.53 -11.92
CA VAL A 37 12.96 -10.44 -11.60
C VAL A 37 11.63 -9.70 -11.71
N VAL A 38 11.52 -8.52 -11.09
CA VAL A 38 10.28 -7.71 -11.13
C VAL A 38 9.88 -7.35 -12.56
N ARG A 39 10.85 -6.95 -13.41
CA ARG A 39 10.61 -6.64 -14.81
C ARG A 39 10.05 -7.83 -15.58
N SER A 40 10.55 -9.04 -15.31
CA SER A 40 10.07 -10.27 -15.98
C SER A 40 8.60 -10.60 -15.68
N LEU A 41 8.02 -10.02 -14.61
CA LEU A 41 6.61 -10.22 -14.27
C LEU A 41 5.66 -9.37 -15.11
N ILE A 42 6.16 -8.29 -15.73
CA ILE A 42 5.35 -7.35 -16.50
C ILE A 42 5.15 -7.91 -17.91
N PRO A 43 3.91 -8.09 -18.39
CA PRO A 43 3.66 -8.52 -19.75
C PRO A 43 4.32 -7.59 -20.77
N HIS A 44 4.95 -8.17 -21.78
CA HIS A 44 5.72 -7.41 -22.78
C HIS A 44 4.90 -6.32 -23.47
N ASN A 45 3.64 -6.62 -23.81
CA ASN A 45 2.72 -5.66 -24.42
C ASN A 45 2.41 -4.47 -23.49
N VAL A 46 2.36 -4.68 -22.15
CA VAL A 46 2.15 -3.61 -21.16
C VAL A 46 3.37 -2.68 -21.15
N VAL A 47 4.58 -3.23 -21.15
CA VAL A 47 5.82 -2.45 -21.21
C VAL A 47 5.89 -1.62 -22.49
N LEU A 48 5.60 -2.23 -23.64
CA LEU A 48 5.61 -1.55 -24.95
C LEU A 48 4.58 -0.40 -24.98
N GLN A 49 3.37 -0.64 -24.48
CA GLN A 49 2.31 0.37 -24.43
C GLN A 49 2.69 1.53 -23.52
N THR A 50 3.24 1.24 -22.34
CA THR A 50 3.73 2.27 -21.40
C THR A 50 4.79 3.16 -22.04
N LYS A 51 5.75 2.58 -22.76
CA LYS A 51 6.79 3.33 -23.46
C LYS A 51 6.22 4.15 -24.64
N LYS A 52 5.30 3.57 -25.41
CA LYS A 52 4.66 4.22 -26.56
C LYS A 52 3.83 5.41 -26.16
N ASP A 53 3.03 5.29 -25.12
CA ASP A 53 2.09 6.33 -24.66
C ASP A 53 2.79 7.42 -23.84
N GLY A 54 4.03 7.17 -23.38
CA GLY A 54 4.74 8.06 -22.45
C GLY A 54 4.03 8.23 -21.09
N ASN A 55 3.11 7.31 -20.77
CA ASN A 55 2.36 7.33 -19.51
C ASN A 55 2.23 5.92 -18.93
N ILE A 56 1.82 5.84 -17.66
CA ILE A 56 1.76 4.58 -16.91
C ILE A 56 0.35 4.00 -16.79
N ILE A 57 -0.61 4.46 -17.58
CA ILE A 57 -2.02 4.05 -17.44
C ILE A 57 -2.19 2.55 -17.69
N SER A 58 -1.56 2.01 -18.72
CA SER A 58 -1.59 0.57 -19.02
C SER A 58 -0.98 -0.26 -17.91
N LEU A 59 0.12 0.21 -17.32
CA LEU A 59 0.80 -0.43 -16.19
C LEU A 59 -0.09 -0.44 -14.94
N LEU A 60 -0.73 0.69 -14.61
CA LEU A 60 -1.67 0.80 -13.49
C LEU A 60 -2.86 -0.15 -13.65
N LYS A 61 -3.47 -0.19 -14.84
CA LYS A 61 -4.60 -1.07 -15.13
C LYS A 61 -4.22 -2.53 -14.98
N TRP A 62 -3.11 -2.95 -15.58
CA TRP A 62 -2.61 -4.32 -15.46
C TRP A 62 -2.33 -4.68 -14.00
N PHE A 63 -1.58 -3.84 -13.28
CA PHE A 63 -1.17 -4.12 -11.90
C PHE A 63 -2.38 -4.33 -10.99
N LYS A 64 -3.39 -3.45 -11.13
CA LYS A 64 -4.59 -3.48 -10.30
C LYS A 64 -5.56 -4.61 -10.66
N ASN A 65 -5.78 -4.84 -11.94
CA ASN A 65 -6.87 -5.72 -12.39
C ASN A 65 -6.41 -7.17 -12.56
N ASP A 66 -5.16 -7.37 -12.98
CA ASP A 66 -4.67 -8.67 -13.43
C ASP A 66 -3.57 -9.25 -12.54
N PHE A 67 -2.81 -8.40 -11.83
CA PHE A 67 -1.62 -8.85 -11.13
C PHE A 67 -1.80 -8.93 -9.61
N MET A 68 -2.19 -7.84 -8.94
CA MET A 68 -2.31 -7.77 -7.48
C MET A 68 -3.73 -8.00 -6.99
N LYS A 69 -3.88 -8.69 -5.86
CA LYS A 69 -5.15 -8.89 -5.17
C LYS A 69 -5.17 -8.13 -3.86
N TRP A 70 -6.29 -7.47 -3.60
CA TRP A 70 -6.49 -6.76 -2.35
C TRP A 70 -6.83 -7.71 -1.21
N THR A 71 -6.10 -7.63 -0.09
CA THR A 71 -6.42 -8.38 1.13
C THR A 71 -7.40 -7.60 1.99
N GLN A 72 -8.58 -8.17 2.21
CA GLN A 72 -9.61 -7.58 3.07
C GLN A 72 -9.15 -7.53 4.53
N LYS A 73 -9.67 -6.56 5.30
CA LYS A 73 -9.40 -6.46 6.74
C LYS A 73 -10.01 -7.59 7.55
N ALA A 74 -11.19 -7.98 7.17
CA ALA A 74 -11.97 -9.03 7.77
C ALA A 74 -12.48 -9.93 6.65
N PRO A 75 -11.64 -10.87 6.15
CA PRO A 75 -12.03 -11.76 5.08
C PRO A 75 -13.16 -12.67 5.53
N VAL A 76 -14.03 -13.01 4.60
CA VAL A 76 -15.05 -14.03 4.82
C VAL A 76 -14.40 -15.40 4.67
N CYS A 77 -14.78 -16.36 5.50
CA CYS A 77 -14.23 -17.70 5.45
C CYS A 77 -14.60 -18.42 4.15
N GLU A 78 -13.62 -18.65 3.29
CA GLU A 78 -13.82 -19.32 2.00
C GLU A 78 -14.37 -20.75 2.14
N LYS A 79 -13.98 -21.48 3.19
CA LYS A 79 -14.53 -22.82 3.44
C LYS A 79 -16.03 -22.80 3.74
N CYS A 80 -16.47 -21.83 4.56
CA CYS A 80 -17.89 -21.69 4.86
C CYS A 80 -18.69 -21.22 3.65
N VAL A 81 -18.14 -20.31 2.84
CA VAL A 81 -18.81 -19.83 1.60
C VAL A 81 -18.98 -20.98 0.61
N ASN A 82 -17.97 -21.80 0.40
CA ASN A 82 -18.03 -22.93 -0.53
C ASN A 82 -19.06 -23.98 -0.11
N VAL A 83 -19.21 -24.23 1.19
CA VAL A 83 -20.25 -25.13 1.73
C VAL A 83 -21.62 -24.57 1.42
N ILE A 84 -21.87 -23.28 1.65
CA ILE A 84 -23.14 -22.62 1.35
C ILE A 84 -23.45 -22.70 -0.16
N SER A 85 -22.48 -22.47 -1.02
CA SER A 85 -22.64 -22.53 -2.48
C SER A 85 -22.97 -23.94 -2.96
N SER A 86 -22.38 -24.98 -2.38
CA SER A 86 -22.68 -26.38 -2.72
C SER A 86 -24.08 -26.81 -2.28
N TYR A 87 -24.60 -26.31 -1.16
CA TYR A 87 -25.99 -26.54 -0.74
C TYR A 87 -26.99 -25.91 -1.69
N ASN A 88 -26.69 -24.71 -2.19
CA ASN A 88 -27.59 -24.02 -3.15
C ASN A 88 -27.60 -24.70 -4.54
N SER A 89 -26.55 -25.38 -4.93
CA SER A 89 -26.46 -26.10 -6.22
C SER A 89 -27.09 -27.49 -6.18
N SER A 90 -27.35 -28.07 -5.03
CA SER A 90 -27.92 -29.42 -4.90
C SER A 90 -29.45 -29.50 -4.93
N GLY A 91 -30.14 -28.42 -5.29
CA GLY A 91 -31.56 -28.43 -5.60
C GLY A 91 -32.55 -28.64 -4.42
N TYR A 92 -32.07 -28.69 -3.18
CA TYR A 92 -32.89 -28.81 -1.97
C TYR A 92 -33.28 -27.44 -1.38
N SER A 93 -33.87 -26.57 -2.18
CA SER A 93 -34.33 -25.29 -1.67
C SER A 93 -35.84 -25.08 -1.88
N ASN A 94 -36.60 -25.55 -0.91
CA ASN A 94 -38.01 -25.14 -0.73
C ASN A 94 -38.11 -24.00 0.34
N ARG A 95 -37.10 -23.19 0.54
CA ARG A 95 -37.18 -22.01 1.43
C ARG A 95 -36.54 -20.79 0.77
N SER A 96 -37.33 -19.76 0.63
CA SER A 96 -37.00 -18.44 0.06
C SER A 96 -36.08 -17.57 0.92
N VAL A 97 -35.30 -18.16 1.80
CA VAL A 97 -34.36 -17.43 2.67
C VAL A 97 -32.94 -17.94 2.39
N SER A 98 -32.16 -17.12 1.72
CA SER A 98 -30.71 -17.37 1.61
C SER A 98 -30.09 -17.44 3.00
N PRO A 99 -29.23 -18.40 3.28
CA PRO A 99 -28.52 -18.44 4.56
C PRO A 99 -27.74 -17.14 4.77
N PRO A 100 -27.68 -16.64 6.02
CA PRO A 100 -26.91 -15.43 6.31
C PRO A 100 -25.45 -15.61 5.90
N PRO A 101 -24.78 -14.57 5.41
CA PRO A 101 -23.38 -14.65 5.07
C PRO A 101 -22.57 -15.07 6.31
N PRO A 102 -21.52 -15.88 6.16
CA PRO A 102 -20.68 -16.27 7.26
C PRO A 102 -20.08 -15.03 7.93
N PRO A 103 -19.91 -15.03 9.27
CA PRO A 103 -19.33 -13.89 9.96
C PRO A 103 -17.90 -13.63 9.49
N PRO A 104 -17.45 -12.36 9.51
CA PRO A 104 -16.07 -12.04 9.17
C PRO A 104 -15.11 -12.70 10.16
N MET A 105 -13.98 -13.17 9.64
CA MET A 105 -12.94 -13.78 10.46
C MET A 105 -12.26 -12.73 11.35
N GLN A 106 -12.00 -13.07 12.59
CA GLN A 106 -11.24 -12.22 13.53
C GLN A 106 -9.75 -12.40 13.32
N ALA A 107 -8.99 -11.30 13.40
CA ALA A 107 -7.55 -11.30 13.26
C ALA A 107 -6.84 -11.29 14.60
N GLN A 108 -5.82 -12.13 14.73
CA GLN A 108 -4.74 -11.96 15.71
C GLN A 108 -3.50 -11.46 14.98
N VAL A 109 -2.72 -10.60 15.62
CA VAL A 109 -1.49 -10.06 15.05
C VAL A 109 -0.30 -10.65 15.78
N ILE A 110 0.59 -11.28 15.02
CA ILE A 110 1.89 -11.76 15.49
C ILE A 110 2.93 -10.79 14.94
N ILE A 111 3.74 -10.19 15.83
CA ILE A 111 4.80 -9.28 15.41
C ILE A 111 5.89 -10.09 14.71
N GLY A 112 6.33 -9.62 13.55
CA GLY A 112 7.45 -10.17 12.82
C GLY A 112 8.79 -9.77 13.44
N ASP A 113 9.84 -10.40 12.97
CA ASP A 113 11.19 -10.28 13.51
C ASP A 113 12.07 -9.26 12.76
N SER A 114 11.60 -8.78 11.62
CA SER A 114 12.39 -7.89 10.77
C SER A 114 11.54 -7.02 9.85
N TRP A 115 12.19 -6.04 9.20
CA TRP A 115 11.57 -5.22 8.16
C TRP A 115 11.10 -6.07 6.94
N LYS A 116 11.69 -7.23 6.71
CA LYS A 116 11.31 -8.14 5.61
C LYS A 116 9.91 -8.73 5.83
N MET A 117 9.61 -9.13 7.07
CA MET A 117 8.29 -9.58 7.50
C MET A 117 7.94 -8.90 8.83
N ARG A 118 7.21 -7.80 8.77
CA ARG A 118 6.92 -6.94 9.92
C ARG A 118 5.95 -7.55 10.90
N LYS A 119 4.95 -8.25 10.41
CA LYS A 119 3.92 -8.92 11.20
C LYS A 119 3.19 -9.97 10.36
N VAL A 120 2.51 -10.87 11.04
CA VAL A 120 1.59 -11.83 10.44
C VAL A 120 0.20 -11.60 11.04
N GLU A 121 -0.79 -11.35 10.20
CA GLU A 121 -2.18 -11.32 10.62
C GLU A 121 -2.75 -12.74 10.45
N VAL A 122 -3.21 -13.35 11.55
CA VAL A 122 -3.81 -14.68 11.57
C VAL A 122 -5.32 -14.51 11.72
N PHE A 123 -6.07 -14.93 10.73
CA PHE A 123 -7.52 -14.87 10.72
C PHE A 123 -8.09 -16.25 11.02
N LYS A 124 -8.97 -16.35 12.01
CA LYS A 124 -9.61 -17.60 12.41
C LYS A 124 -11.13 -17.52 12.23
N CYS A 125 -11.69 -18.53 11.57
CA CYS A 125 -13.13 -18.66 11.42
C CYS A 125 -13.76 -19.24 12.69
N SER A 126 -14.75 -18.54 13.25
CA SER A 126 -15.47 -18.99 14.44
C SER A 126 -16.37 -20.23 14.19
N ASN A 127 -16.77 -20.47 12.93
CA ASN A 127 -17.68 -21.56 12.60
C ASN A 127 -16.95 -22.89 12.30
N CYS A 128 -15.81 -22.85 11.59
CA CYS A 128 -15.13 -24.05 11.12
C CYS A 128 -13.67 -24.15 11.55
N ASN A 129 -13.20 -23.22 12.37
CA ASN A 129 -11.82 -23.13 12.84
C ASN A 129 -10.75 -23.02 11.72
N TYR A 130 -11.16 -22.76 10.48
CA TYR A 130 -10.21 -22.51 9.39
C TYR A 130 -9.35 -21.30 9.72
N GLU A 131 -8.05 -21.44 9.53
CA GLU A 131 -7.09 -20.34 9.71
C GLU A 131 -6.52 -19.92 8.35
N TYR A 132 -6.41 -18.60 8.16
CA TYR A 132 -5.74 -17.95 7.05
C TYR A 132 -4.70 -16.99 7.60
N THR A 133 -3.49 -17.03 7.07
CA THR A 133 -2.40 -16.14 7.47
C THR A 133 -2.09 -15.14 6.39
N PHE A 134 -1.89 -13.88 6.81
CA PHE A 134 -1.47 -12.81 5.92
C PHE A 134 -0.19 -12.16 6.45
N PRO A 135 0.98 -12.62 5.96
CA PRO A 135 2.25 -11.98 6.29
C PRO A 135 2.36 -10.60 5.65
N ARG A 136 2.78 -9.60 6.43
CA ARG A 136 3.00 -8.23 5.98
C ARG A 136 4.46 -8.05 5.61
N TYR A 137 4.76 -8.22 4.34
CA TYR A 137 6.14 -8.17 3.82
C TYR A 137 6.61 -6.75 3.50
N GLY A 138 7.90 -6.46 3.77
CA GLY A 138 8.65 -5.35 3.21
C GLY A 138 9.58 -5.79 2.06
N GLU A 139 9.79 -7.11 1.88
CA GLU A 139 10.64 -7.69 0.85
C GLU A 139 9.90 -7.80 -0.48
N ILE A 140 10.42 -7.14 -1.53
CA ILE A 140 9.76 -7.01 -2.84
C ILE A 140 9.45 -8.37 -3.47
N LEU A 141 10.42 -9.30 -3.47
CA LEU A 141 10.24 -10.61 -4.12
C LEU A 141 9.18 -11.45 -3.41
N LYS A 142 9.05 -11.33 -2.08
CA LYS A 142 7.99 -12.00 -1.33
C LYS A 142 6.60 -11.44 -1.62
N ILE A 143 6.50 -10.13 -1.79
CA ILE A 143 5.24 -9.49 -2.22
C ILE A 143 4.89 -9.93 -3.66
N ALA A 144 5.89 -9.96 -4.55
CA ALA A 144 5.72 -10.38 -5.94
C ALA A 144 5.29 -11.86 -6.08
N GLU A 145 5.81 -12.74 -5.20
CA GLU A 145 5.41 -14.14 -5.09
C GLU A 145 3.97 -14.27 -4.58
N ALA A 146 3.63 -13.56 -3.51
CA ALA A 146 2.31 -13.61 -2.87
C ALA A 146 1.21 -12.99 -3.73
N LYS A 147 1.52 -11.95 -4.52
CA LYS A 147 0.58 -11.17 -5.36
C LYS A 147 -0.66 -10.68 -4.62
N THR A 148 -0.54 -10.49 -3.31
CA THR A 148 -1.64 -10.06 -2.45
C THR A 148 -1.13 -9.09 -1.40
N GLY A 149 -1.97 -8.15 -1.00
CA GLY A 149 -1.57 -7.15 -0.03
C GLY A 149 -2.59 -6.05 0.17
N ARG A 150 -2.22 -5.09 1.00
CA ARG A 150 -2.90 -3.81 1.17
C ARG A 150 -2.03 -2.68 0.62
N CYS A 151 -2.33 -1.45 0.95
CA CYS A 151 -1.66 -0.28 0.36
C CYS A 151 -0.12 -0.35 0.48
N SER A 152 0.45 -0.83 1.60
CA SER A 152 1.90 -0.92 1.75
C SER A 152 2.52 -1.93 0.78
N GLU A 153 2.02 -3.15 0.71
CA GLU A 153 2.52 -4.15 -0.23
C GLU A 153 2.31 -3.69 -1.69
N TRP A 154 1.17 -3.05 -1.98
CA TRP A 154 0.88 -2.51 -3.30
C TRP A 154 1.86 -1.40 -3.69
N SER A 155 2.08 -0.41 -2.83
CA SER A 155 3.00 0.70 -3.13
C SER A 155 4.46 0.24 -3.18
N ILE A 156 4.87 -0.70 -2.31
CA ILE A 156 6.23 -1.27 -2.33
C ILE A 156 6.50 -1.95 -3.68
N LEU A 157 5.61 -2.85 -4.09
CA LEU A 157 5.84 -3.58 -5.34
C LEU A 157 5.65 -2.70 -6.57
N PHE A 158 4.68 -1.77 -6.56
CA PHE A 158 4.48 -0.88 -7.70
C PHE A 158 5.65 0.09 -7.91
N GLY A 159 6.28 0.57 -6.82
CA GLY A 159 7.50 1.35 -6.89
C GLY A 159 8.67 0.58 -7.53
N ALA A 160 8.83 -0.71 -7.18
CA ALA A 160 9.83 -1.58 -7.81
C ALA A 160 9.53 -1.83 -9.30
N ILE A 161 8.25 -2.02 -9.66
CA ILE A 161 7.81 -2.16 -11.05
C ILE A 161 8.17 -0.91 -11.87
N LEU A 162 7.90 0.29 -11.35
CA LEU A 162 8.29 1.54 -12.00
C LEU A 162 9.81 1.61 -12.19
N SER A 163 10.57 1.34 -11.12
CA SER A 163 12.04 1.36 -11.16
C SER A 163 12.60 0.35 -12.15
N SER A 164 11.97 -0.84 -12.28
CA SER A 164 12.42 -1.90 -13.22
C SER A 164 12.28 -1.55 -14.70
N ILE A 165 11.53 -0.49 -15.03
CA ILE A 165 11.38 0.04 -16.39
C ILE A 165 11.91 1.47 -16.53
N ASP A 166 12.89 1.82 -15.69
CA ASP A 166 13.64 3.08 -15.71
C ASP A 166 12.81 4.33 -15.35
N ILE A 167 11.74 4.16 -14.57
CA ILE A 167 10.95 5.27 -14.04
C ILE A 167 11.33 5.50 -12.57
N GLU A 168 11.91 6.65 -12.26
CA GLU A 168 12.26 7.02 -10.88
C GLU A 168 10.99 7.10 -10.03
N ALA A 169 10.95 6.30 -8.96
CA ALA A 169 9.81 6.18 -8.07
C ALA A 169 10.18 6.34 -6.60
N ARG A 170 9.24 6.79 -5.79
CA ARG A 170 9.37 6.86 -4.34
C ARG A 170 8.07 6.44 -3.64
N ILE A 171 8.19 6.04 -2.39
CA ILE A 171 7.04 5.72 -1.53
C ILE A 171 6.63 6.97 -0.78
N VAL A 172 5.33 7.20 -0.67
CA VAL A 172 4.75 8.30 0.11
C VAL A 172 3.84 7.71 1.18
N HIS A 173 3.92 8.21 2.40
CA HIS A 173 3.13 7.74 3.54
C HIS A 173 2.54 8.91 4.32
N ASP A 174 1.26 8.81 4.67
CA ASP A 174 0.53 9.86 5.36
C ASP A 174 0.55 9.76 6.90
N PHE A 175 1.15 8.70 7.45
CA PHE A 175 1.20 8.41 8.88
C PHE A 175 -0.18 8.36 9.59
N LEU A 176 -1.23 8.23 8.80
CA LEU A 176 -2.58 7.94 9.28
C LEU A 176 -2.90 6.46 9.02
N ASP A 177 -3.08 6.08 7.77
CA ASP A 177 -3.42 4.70 7.40
C ASP A 177 -3.18 4.36 5.93
N HIS A 178 -2.48 5.22 5.16
CA HIS A 178 -2.32 5.01 3.73
C HIS A 178 -0.92 5.36 3.20
N CYS A 179 -0.51 4.61 2.19
CA CYS A 179 0.71 4.89 1.43
C CYS A 179 0.49 4.62 -0.05
N TRP A 180 1.24 5.34 -0.87
CA TRP A 180 1.18 5.34 -2.32
C TRP A 180 2.55 5.63 -2.92
N ASN A 181 2.61 5.88 -4.21
CA ASN A 181 3.85 6.25 -4.89
C ASN A 181 3.80 7.67 -5.46
N GLU A 182 4.94 8.23 -5.68
CA GLU A 182 5.19 9.27 -6.66
C GLU A 182 6.24 8.77 -7.66
N ALA A 183 6.10 9.19 -8.91
CA ALA A 183 7.08 8.88 -9.96
C ALA A 183 7.41 10.12 -10.77
N LYS A 184 8.62 10.17 -11.33
CA LYS A 184 9.02 11.15 -12.34
C LYS A 184 8.76 10.55 -13.73
N LEU A 185 7.71 11.04 -14.38
CA LEU A 185 7.49 10.72 -15.77
C LEU A 185 8.41 11.59 -16.64
N ILE A 186 8.90 11.00 -17.73
CA ILE A 186 10.06 11.48 -18.51
C ILE A 186 9.94 12.90 -19.06
N LEU A 187 8.71 13.44 -19.19
CA LEU A 187 8.46 14.66 -19.96
C LEU A 187 8.81 15.97 -19.24
N ASP A 188 8.77 16.05 -17.90
CA ASP A 188 9.04 17.32 -17.21
C ASP A 188 9.84 17.19 -15.90
N GLY A 189 10.25 15.98 -15.53
CA GLY A 189 11.03 15.71 -14.33
C GLY A 189 10.31 15.98 -13.00
N LYS A 190 9.00 16.25 -13.04
CA LYS A 190 8.20 16.49 -11.87
C LYS A 190 7.69 15.20 -11.24
N TRP A 191 7.59 15.20 -9.92
CA TRP A 191 6.94 14.12 -9.19
C TRP A 191 5.43 14.15 -9.41
N ILE A 192 4.86 13.04 -9.85
CA ILE A 192 3.42 12.86 -10.08
C ILE A 192 2.88 11.85 -9.07
N HIS A 193 1.75 12.16 -8.44
CA HIS A 193 1.02 11.26 -7.56
C HIS A 193 0.51 10.04 -8.30
N ILE A 194 0.73 8.85 -7.73
CA ILE A 194 0.30 7.56 -8.28
C ILE A 194 -0.16 6.66 -7.14
N ASP A 195 -1.42 6.24 -7.18
CA ASP A 195 -1.94 5.24 -6.25
C ASP A 195 -2.43 4.01 -7.00
N SER A 196 -1.62 2.95 -6.98
CA SER A 196 -1.93 1.69 -7.64
C SER A 196 -3.14 0.96 -7.05
N THR A 197 -3.58 1.33 -5.84
CA THR A 197 -4.77 0.76 -5.19
C THR A 197 -6.08 1.35 -5.72
N LEU A 198 -6.02 2.54 -6.31
CA LEU A 198 -7.18 3.23 -6.88
C LEU A 198 -7.39 2.86 -8.36
N THR A 199 -8.61 3.08 -8.84
CA THR A 199 -8.94 2.88 -10.26
C THR A 199 -8.64 4.15 -11.04
N TYR A 200 -8.10 4.02 -12.26
CA TYR A 200 -7.94 5.16 -13.17
C TYR A 200 -9.33 5.79 -13.49
N PRO A 201 -9.47 7.11 -13.53
CA PRO A 201 -8.41 8.14 -13.53
C PRO A 201 -7.91 8.55 -12.13
N THR A 202 -8.59 8.23 -11.05
CA THR A 202 -8.25 8.67 -9.69
C THR A 202 -6.85 8.21 -9.23
N SER A 203 -6.35 7.09 -9.78
CA SER A 203 -5.03 6.54 -9.46
C SER A 203 -3.85 7.36 -9.96
N LEU A 204 -4.08 8.37 -10.82
CA LEU A 204 -3.01 9.13 -11.47
C LEU A 204 -3.21 10.64 -11.33
N ASN A 205 -2.19 11.31 -10.79
CA ASN A 205 -2.11 12.76 -10.64
C ASN A 205 -3.33 13.43 -9.95
N HIS A 206 -3.79 12.80 -8.85
CA HIS A 206 -4.93 13.28 -8.08
C HIS A 206 -4.56 13.42 -6.58
N PRO A 207 -3.62 14.31 -6.21
CA PRO A 207 -3.05 14.37 -4.85
C PRO A 207 -4.05 14.79 -3.77
N TYR A 208 -5.10 15.53 -4.11
CA TYR A 208 -6.10 15.99 -3.14
C TYR A 208 -7.22 14.97 -2.87
N TYR A 209 -7.25 13.86 -3.60
CA TYR A 209 -8.31 12.86 -3.50
C TYR A 209 -8.60 12.39 -2.08
N TYR A 210 -7.57 12.15 -1.30
CA TYR A 210 -7.74 11.63 0.07
C TYR A 210 -8.31 12.68 1.04
N GLU A 211 -7.95 13.95 0.86
CA GLU A 211 -8.51 15.05 1.62
C GLU A 211 -9.99 15.29 1.25
N GLU A 212 -10.29 15.27 -0.06
CA GLU A 212 -11.62 15.54 -0.61
C GLU A 212 -12.61 14.40 -0.39
N SER A 213 -12.18 13.16 -0.67
CA SER A 213 -13.07 12.00 -0.68
C SER A 213 -13.06 11.19 0.62
N TRP A 214 -11.94 11.16 1.34
CA TRP A 214 -11.80 10.39 2.59
C TRP A 214 -11.79 11.29 3.83
N GLY A 215 -11.79 12.60 3.66
CA GLY A 215 -11.78 13.56 4.76
C GLY A 215 -10.48 13.53 5.58
N LYS A 216 -9.35 13.14 4.97
CA LYS A 216 -8.07 13.02 5.69
C LYS A 216 -7.60 14.35 6.23
N LYS A 217 -7.13 14.33 7.47
CA LYS A 217 -6.59 15.49 8.19
C LYS A 217 -5.12 15.25 8.48
N TYR A 218 -4.27 15.56 7.50
CA TYR A 218 -2.84 15.32 7.62
C TYR A 218 -2.19 16.15 8.74
N GLU A 219 -1.14 15.59 9.29
CA GLU A 219 -0.11 16.28 10.06
C GLU A 219 1.19 16.27 9.25
N TYR A 220 1.57 15.09 8.76
CA TYR A 220 2.73 14.87 7.90
C TYR A 220 2.41 13.89 6.80
N VAL A 221 2.94 14.18 5.60
CA VAL A 221 3.02 13.26 4.46
C VAL A 221 4.48 13.27 4.03
N LEU A 222 5.16 12.14 4.18
CA LEU A 222 6.58 12.02 3.88
C LEU A 222 6.80 11.13 2.66
N ALA A 223 7.74 11.52 1.82
CA ALA A 223 8.16 10.79 0.63
C ALA A 223 9.58 10.24 0.84
N PHE A 224 9.79 8.96 0.49
CA PHE A 224 11.00 8.20 0.76
C PHE A 224 11.63 7.69 -0.51
N THR A 225 12.91 7.98 -0.70
CA THR A 225 13.82 7.29 -1.61
C THR A 225 14.89 6.57 -0.80
N ALA A 226 15.79 5.81 -1.44
CA ALA A 226 16.91 5.18 -0.74
C ALA A 226 17.85 6.19 -0.05
N ASP A 227 17.94 7.40 -0.60
CA ASP A 227 18.93 8.40 -0.18
C ASP A 227 18.36 9.50 0.70
N LYS A 228 17.06 9.74 0.63
CA LYS A 228 16.46 10.88 1.34
C LYS A 228 14.99 10.67 1.68
N VAL A 229 14.54 11.43 2.67
CA VAL A 229 13.15 11.60 3.03
C VAL A 229 12.78 13.09 2.91
N GLU A 230 11.59 13.37 2.38
CA GLU A 230 11.10 14.74 2.15
C GLU A 230 9.69 14.91 2.72
N ASP A 231 9.44 16.03 3.39
CA ASP A 231 8.09 16.46 3.74
C ASP A 231 7.38 17.02 2.51
N VAL A 232 6.43 16.25 1.99
CA VAL A 232 5.65 16.61 0.81
C VAL A 232 4.20 16.98 1.15
N THR A 233 3.91 17.19 2.43
CA THR A 233 2.55 17.43 2.93
C THR A 233 1.82 18.53 2.16
N LYS A 234 2.51 19.62 1.85
CA LYS A 234 1.91 20.76 1.13
C LYS A 234 1.35 20.39 -0.25
N ARG A 235 1.87 19.32 -0.88
CA ARG A 235 1.38 18.80 -2.17
C ARG A 235 0.03 18.11 -2.05
N TYR A 236 -0.29 17.59 -0.88
CA TYR A 236 -1.45 16.73 -0.63
C TYR A 236 -2.59 17.42 0.08
N THR A 237 -2.51 18.72 0.29
CA THR A 237 -3.54 19.50 0.98
C THR A 237 -3.84 20.82 0.29
N GLN A 238 -5.10 21.19 0.31
CA GLN A 238 -5.56 22.55 -0.01
C GLN A 238 -5.69 23.43 1.25
N ARG A 239 -5.50 22.84 2.46
CA ARG A 239 -5.69 23.46 3.77
C ARG A 239 -4.38 23.52 4.55
N TRP A 240 -3.38 24.17 3.98
CA TRP A 240 -2.03 24.22 4.56
C TRP A 240 -1.98 24.91 5.93
N GLU A 241 -2.75 25.97 6.12
CA GLU A 241 -2.84 26.71 7.39
C GLU A 241 -3.37 25.82 8.51
N ASP A 242 -4.38 24.99 8.25
CA ASP A 242 -4.91 24.02 9.22
C ASP A 242 -3.84 23.00 9.63
N ILE A 243 -2.99 22.57 8.71
CA ILE A 243 -1.90 21.67 9.00
C ILE A 243 -0.86 22.31 9.90
N GLN A 244 -0.47 23.55 9.59
CA GLN A 244 0.46 24.29 10.43
C GLN A 244 -0.07 24.46 11.85
N GLN A 245 -1.35 24.78 12.03
CA GLN A 245 -1.98 24.85 13.34
C GLN A 245 -1.96 23.52 14.10
N ARG A 246 -2.23 22.39 13.41
CA ARG A 246 -2.13 21.05 14.00
C ARG A 246 -0.70 20.72 14.44
N ARG A 247 0.29 21.02 13.61
CA ARG A 247 1.72 20.83 13.94
C ARG A 247 2.14 21.62 15.15
N HIS A 248 1.68 22.87 15.29
CA HIS A 248 1.96 23.70 16.46
C HIS A 248 1.31 23.17 17.74
N LYS A 249 0.09 22.64 17.67
CA LYS A 249 -0.62 22.10 18.84
C LYS A 249 -0.06 20.75 19.31
N ASN A 250 0.39 19.88 18.39
CA ASN A 250 0.76 18.48 18.67
C ASN A 250 2.21 18.27 19.08
N ASN A 251 2.97 19.35 19.28
CA ASN A 251 4.19 19.38 20.06
C ASN A 251 5.54 18.98 19.44
N ASN A 252 6.58 19.58 20.06
CA ASN A 252 7.99 19.74 19.75
C ASN A 252 8.78 18.47 19.43
N LYS A 253 8.44 17.28 19.93
CA LYS A 253 9.24 16.07 19.69
C LYS A 253 9.13 15.57 18.24
N LYS A 254 7.91 15.42 17.71
CA LYS A 254 7.72 15.03 16.30
C LYS A 254 8.33 16.05 15.34
N ASN A 255 8.13 17.34 15.63
CA ASN A 255 8.69 18.42 14.83
C ASN A 255 10.21 18.40 14.85
N ALA A 256 10.84 18.18 16.00
CA ALA A 256 12.30 18.08 16.13
C ALA A 256 12.86 16.86 15.36
N THR A 257 12.21 15.70 15.44
CA THR A 257 12.60 14.53 14.66
C THR A 257 12.49 14.80 13.17
N ILE A 258 11.38 15.41 12.71
CA ILE A 258 11.17 15.72 11.30
C ILE A 258 12.15 16.80 10.81
N THR A 259 12.50 17.77 11.63
CA THR A 259 13.53 18.77 11.29
C THR A 259 14.91 18.13 11.09
N ASN A 260 15.20 17.02 11.79
CA ASN A 260 16.46 16.28 11.69
C ASN A 260 16.38 15.04 10.77
N LEU A 261 15.31 14.88 9.99
CA LEU A 261 15.09 13.70 9.14
C LEU A 261 16.28 13.39 8.21
N ALA A 262 16.87 14.41 7.59
CA ALA A 262 17.98 14.23 6.67
C ALA A 262 19.20 13.60 7.38
N LYS A 263 19.51 14.07 8.60
CA LYS A 263 20.61 13.51 9.40
C LYS A 263 20.28 12.08 9.84
N PHE A 264 19.09 11.85 10.42
CA PHE A 264 18.68 10.52 10.85
C PHE A 264 18.73 9.51 9.69
N TYR A 265 18.27 9.93 8.50
CA TYR A 265 18.21 9.06 7.33
C TYR A 265 19.59 8.75 6.73
N SER A 266 20.59 9.61 6.94
CA SER A 266 21.98 9.33 6.55
C SER A 266 22.71 8.42 7.56
N ASP A 267 22.28 8.40 8.82
CA ASP A 267 22.94 7.65 9.90
C ASP A 267 22.46 6.19 10.02
N ILE A 268 21.35 5.83 9.33
CA ILE A 268 20.84 4.46 9.24
C ILE A 268 21.45 3.74 8.03
#